data_c60308a9c536f0982b2743615d660fb7
#
_entry.id   c60308a9c536f0982b2743615d660fb7
#
_cell.length_a   1.000
_cell.length_b   1.000
_cell.length_c   1.000
_cell.angle_alpha   90.00
_cell.angle_beta   90.00
_cell.angle_gamma   90.00
#
_symmetry.space_group_name_H-M   'P 1'
#
loop_
_entity.id
_entity.type
_entity.pdbx_description
1 polymer ?
#
loop_
_entity_poly.entity_id
_entity_poly.type
_entity_poly.pdbx_seq_one_letter_code
_entity_poly.pdbx_strand_id
1 'polypeptide(L)'
;MKLKAAVRYYLNDFKKSTMIFYGVLMALFLIQLLINALLDGNSSSGSVEFASSIFLFVAGLNAFKAQFRLFLQNGLSRKTLFTGFIVGLAILAAAMTLIDLAFGWFRGLFVSYHSMYMDRFGSLYKDGSSFQALADGLLWSFLSYVTAGMTGFFITSLYYRMNKALKLIVSIGVPALVFIVIPLIDGLYTKGAITAFFVNIIAFAYGFGITVNLSNGFAGLIRQLADLENGIPLYPYRAVLFSILCTAVTGTLSFFLIRRATVKE
;
A
#
# COMPACT_ATOMS: atom_id res chain seq x y z
N MET A 1 -26.37 -16.56 -5.37
CA MET A 1 -25.49 -17.71 -5.10
C MET A 1 -24.09 -17.56 -5.67
N LYS A 2 -23.91 -17.18 -6.95
CA LYS A 2 -22.59 -17.10 -7.62
C LYS A 2 -21.56 -16.13 -6.96
N LEU A 3 -21.99 -14.95 -6.45
CA LEU A 3 -21.08 -14.00 -5.81
C LEU A 3 -20.51 -14.55 -4.49
N LYS A 4 -21.35 -15.16 -3.64
CA LYS A 4 -20.91 -15.76 -2.37
C LYS A 4 -19.86 -16.85 -2.60
N ALA A 5 -20.02 -17.66 -3.66
CA ALA A 5 -19.04 -18.68 -4.02
C ALA A 5 -17.71 -18.05 -4.47
N ALA A 6 -17.74 -16.96 -5.26
CA ALA A 6 -16.54 -16.25 -5.69
C ALA A 6 -15.79 -15.64 -4.49
N VAL A 7 -16.50 -14.95 -3.58
CA VAL A 7 -15.89 -14.38 -2.36
C VAL A 7 -15.27 -15.48 -1.49
N ARG A 8 -15.98 -16.57 -1.27
CA ARG A 8 -15.46 -17.71 -0.48
C ARG A 8 -14.21 -18.31 -1.10
N TYR A 9 -14.16 -18.39 -2.44
CA TYR A 9 -12.99 -18.86 -3.14
C TYR A 9 -11.77 -17.96 -2.87
N TYR A 10 -11.90 -16.64 -3.07
CA TYR A 10 -10.82 -15.68 -2.77
C TYR A 10 -10.35 -15.75 -1.33
N LEU A 11 -11.29 -15.80 -0.37
CA LEU A 11 -10.94 -15.88 1.05
C LEU A 11 -10.19 -17.17 1.40
N ASN A 12 -10.57 -18.32 0.80
CA ASN A 12 -9.87 -19.57 1.02
C ASN A 12 -8.45 -19.55 0.41
N ASP A 13 -8.29 -18.95 -0.77
CA ASP A 13 -6.99 -18.81 -1.43
C ASP A 13 -6.05 -17.92 -0.59
N PHE A 14 -6.54 -16.80 -0.10
CA PHE A 14 -5.76 -15.89 0.75
C PHE A 14 -5.47 -16.44 2.15
N LYS A 15 -6.37 -17.24 2.73
CA LYS A 15 -6.24 -17.75 4.10
C LYS A 15 -4.90 -18.42 4.36
N LYS A 16 -4.49 -19.37 3.49
CA LYS A 16 -3.23 -20.09 3.64
C LYS A 16 -2.01 -19.15 3.57
N SER A 17 -2.00 -18.26 2.59
CA SER A 17 -0.92 -17.29 2.42
C SER A 17 -0.83 -16.31 3.59
N THR A 18 -1.97 -15.85 4.11
CA THR A 18 -2.04 -14.96 5.27
C THR A 18 -1.53 -15.65 6.54
N MET A 19 -1.88 -16.92 6.77
CA MET A 19 -1.36 -17.69 7.91
C MET A 19 0.16 -17.83 7.86
N ILE A 20 0.72 -18.15 6.67
CA ILE A 20 2.17 -18.25 6.48
C ILE A 20 2.82 -16.88 6.72
N PHE A 21 2.24 -15.81 6.20
CA PHE A 21 2.75 -14.44 6.38
C PHE A 21 2.86 -14.06 7.86
N TYR A 22 1.79 -14.23 8.65
CA TYR A 22 1.86 -13.93 10.09
C TYR A 22 2.75 -14.90 10.86
N GLY A 23 2.86 -16.15 10.43
CA GLY A 23 3.84 -17.10 10.99
C GLY A 23 5.29 -16.62 10.80
N VAL A 24 5.61 -16.10 9.61
CA VAL A 24 6.94 -15.51 9.34
C VAL A 24 7.15 -14.24 10.16
N LEU A 25 6.16 -13.34 10.26
CA LEU A 25 6.27 -12.15 11.09
C LEU A 25 6.49 -12.47 12.57
N MET A 26 5.79 -13.48 13.09
CA MET A 26 5.99 -13.96 14.47
C MET A 26 7.42 -14.52 14.65
N ALA A 27 7.92 -15.32 13.71
CA ALA A 27 9.27 -15.85 13.78
C ALA A 27 10.33 -14.72 13.75
N LEU A 28 10.17 -13.72 12.88
CA LEU A 28 11.05 -12.56 12.84
C LEU A 28 11.01 -11.76 14.14
N PHE A 29 9.85 -11.61 14.75
CA PHE A 29 9.71 -10.96 16.05
C PHE A 29 10.42 -11.72 17.16
N LEU A 30 10.30 -13.06 17.22
CA LEU A 30 11.02 -13.88 18.18
C LEU A 30 12.53 -13.77 18.01
N ILE A 31 13.02 -13.77 16.77
CA ILE A 31 14.45 -13.55 16.46
C ILE A 31 14.88 -12.15 16.95
N GLN A 32 14.08 -11.12 16.73
CA GLN A 32 14.37 -9.78 17.23
C GLN A 32 14.47 -9.74 18.76
N LEU A 33 13.55 -10.40 19.48
CA LEU A 33 13.61 -10.50 20.94
C LEU A 33 14.89 -11.20 21.41
N LEU A 34 15.28 -12.27 20.73
CA LEU A 34 16.52 -13.00 21.06
C LEU A 34 17.76 -12.11 20.85
N ILE A 35 17.82 -11.38 19.74
CA ILE A 35 18.93 -10.45 19.46
C ILE A 35 18.98 -9.35 20.52
N ASN A 36 17.84 -8.77 20.91
CA ASN A 36 17.79 -7.74 21.94
C ASN A 36 18.28 -8.26 23.30
N ALA A 37 17.91 -9.52 23.65
CA ALA A 37 18.35 -10.16 24.88
C ALA A 37 19.84 -10.48 24.90
N LEU A 38 20.46 -10.76 23.75
CA LEU A 38 21.88 -11.11 23.64
C LEU A 38 22.80 -9.88 23.56
N LEU A 39 22.31 -8.76 23.00
CA LEU A 39 23.13 -7.60 22.69
C LEU A 39 22.84 -6.39 23.60
N ASP A 40 22.05 -6.56 24.67
CA ASP A 40 21.55 -5.46 25.55
C ASP A 40 21.03 -4.25 24.76
N GLY A 41 20.49 -4.50 23.57
CA GLY A 41 20.07 -3.46 22.62
C GLY A 41 18.61 -3.10 22.77
N ASN A 42 18.33 -1.80 23.02
CA ASN A 42 16.97 -1.23 22.86
C ASN A 42 16.71 -0.97 21.38
N SER A 43 16.38 -1.98 20.59
CA SER A 43 15.98 -1.77 19.20
C SER A 43 14.50 -1.41 19.13
N SER A 44 14.21 -0.26 18.54
CA SER A 44 12.84 0.09 18.13
C SER A 44 12.38 -0.85 17.02
N SER A 45 11.17 -1.33 17.14
CA SER A 45 10.57 -2.27 16.19
C SER A 45 9.85 -1.51 15.08
N GLY A 46 10.17 -1.81 13.83
CA GLY A 46 9.45 -1.26 12.67
C GLY A 46 7.96 -1.65 12.65
N SER A 47 7.17 -0.85 11.98
CA SER A 47 5.71 -1.03 11.89
C SER A 47 5.35 -2.27 11.05
N VAL A 48 4.43 -3.07 11.54
CA VAL A 48 3.92 -4.29 10.87
C VAL A 48 3.07 -3.93 9.66
N GLU A 49 2.37 -2.79 9.72
CA GLU A 49 1.43 -2.33 8.70
C GLU A 49 2.07 -2.15 7.33
N PHE A 50 3.36 -1.78 7.30
CA PHE A 50 4.09 -1.67 6.04
C PHE A 50 4.26 -3.04 5.37
N ALA A 51 4.66 -4.06 6.13
CA ALA A 51 4.78 -5.43 5.64
C ALA A 51 3.43 -5.99 5.17
N SER A 52 2.35 -5.73 5.92
CA SER A 52 0.98 -6.11 5.57
C SER A 52 0.50 -5.43 4.28
N SER A 53 0.85 -4.17 4.06
CA SER A 53 0.57 -3.46 2.80
C SER A 53 1.27 -4.11 1.61
N ILE A 54 2.55 -4.48 1.76
CA ILE A 54 3.31 -5.20 0.72
C ILE A 54 2.68 -6.56 0.44
N PHE A 55 2.33 -7.30 1.49
CA PHE A 55 1.67 -8.60 1.35
C PHE A 55 0.36 -8.49 0.55
N LEU A 56 -0.50 -7.53 0.88
CA LEU A 56 -1.75 -7.32 0.16
C LEU A 56 -1.55 -6.86 -1.29
N PHE A 57 -0.53 -6.05 -1.55
CA PHE A 57 -0.12 -5.71 -2.90
C PHE A 57 0.25 -6.97 -3.70
N VAL A 58 1.08 -7.85 -3.15
CA VAL A 58 1.48 -9.13 -3.77
C VAL A 58 0.28 -10.07 -3.93
N ALA A 59 -0.61 -10.13 -2.93
CA ALA A 59 -1.85 -10.90 -3.02
C ALA A 59 -2.73 -10.41 -4.18
N GLY A 60 -2.85 -9.08 -4.36
CA GLY A 60 -3.52 -8.45 -5.50
C GLY A 60 -2.88 -8.82 -6.84
N LEU A 61 -1.54 -8.81 -6.93
CA LEU A 61 -0.81 -9.24 -8.12
C LEU A 61 -1.15 -10.67 -8.52
N ASN A 62 -1.31 -11.57 -7.55
CA ASN A 62 -1.59 -12.99 -7.80
C ASN A 62 -3.07 -13.31 -8.02
N ALA A 63 -3.98 -12.40 -7.63
CA ALA A 63 -5.43 -12.65 -7.61
C ALA A 63 -6.14 -12.60 -8.97
N PHE A 64 -5.45 -12.41 -10.09
CA PHE A 64 -6.11 -12.24 -11.39
C PHE A 64 -6.00 -13.47 -12.30
N LYS A 65 -4.78 -13.85 -12.68
CA LYS A 65 -4.54 -14.74 -13.82
C LYS A 65 -5.18 -16.13 -13.68
N ALA A 66 -4.96 -16.79 -12.55
CA ALA A 66 -5.48 -18.14 -12.31
C ALA A 66 -7.00 -18.12 -12.10
N GLN A 67 -7.48 -17.19 -11.28
CA GLN A 67 -8.89 -17.03 -10.95
C GLN A 67 -9.72 -16.61 -12.18
N PHE A 68 -9.17 -15.77 -13.07
CA PHE A 68 -9.85 -15.33 -14.27
C PHE A 68 -10.18 -16.53 -15.19
N ARG A 69 -9.20 -17.43 -15.41
CA ARG A 69 -9.43 -18.67 -16.19
C ARG A 69 -10.46 -19.58 -15.52
N LEU A 70 -10.25 -19.87 -14.25
CA LEU A 70 -11.11 -20.78 -13.49
C LEU A 70 -12.56 -20.29 -13.44
N PHE A 71 -12.80 -19.01 -13.22
CA PHE A 71 -14.15 -18.47 -13.12
C PHE A 71 -14.87 -18.44 -14.47
N LEU A 72 -14.17 -18.12 -15.55
CA LEU A 72 -14.77 -18.16 -16.88
C LEU A 72 -15.10 -19.58 -17.33
N GLN A 73 -14.24 -20.56 -17.03
CA GLN A 73 -14.51 -21.98 -17.29
C GLN A 73 -15.75 -22.47 -16.54
N ASN A 74 -15.98 -21.98 -15.34
CA ASN A 74 -17.17 -22.28 -14.52
C ASN A 74 -18.39 -21.41 -14.86
N GLY A 75 -18.37 -20.64 -15.96
CA GLY A 75 -19.51 -19.83 -16.40
C GLY A 75 -19.86 -18.67 -15.48
N LEU A 76 -18.88 -18.15 -14.67
CA LEU A 76 -19.08 -16.93 -13.91
C LEU A 76 -18.88 -15.70 -14.79
N SER A 77 -19.70 -14.68 -14.54
CA SER A 77 -19.56 -13.40 -15.25
C SER A 77 -18.32 -12.63 -14.79
N ARG A 78 -17.73 -11.84 -15.69
CA ARG A 78 -16.60 -10.95 -15.38
C ARG A 78 -16.91 -9.93 -14.27
N LYS A 79 -18.18 -9.49 -14.21
CA LYS A 79 -18.67 -8.62 -13.12
C LYS A 79 -18.61 -9.35 -11.78
N THR A 80 -19.08 -10.59 -11.74
CA THR A 80 -19.06 -11.42 -10.51
C THR A 80 -17.63 -11.69 -10.03
N LEU A 81 -16.68 -11.93 -10.95
CA LEU A 81 -15.27 -12.07 -10.62
C LEU A 81 -14.72 -10.81 -9.95
N PHE A 82 -14.92 -9.65 -10.59
CA PHE A 82 -14.41 -8.38 -10.09
C PHE A 82 -15.03 -7.98 -8.74
N THR A 83 -16.36 -8.08 -8.63
CA THR A 83 -17.06 -7.78 -7.36
C THR A 83 -16.66 -8.76 -6.26
N GLY A 84 -16.48 -10.05 -6.61
CA GLY A 84 -15.99 -11.06 -5.67
C GLY A 84 -14.60 -10.77 -5.15
N PHE A 85 -13.70 -10.29 -6.01
CA PHE A 85 -12.36 -9.85 -5.61
C PHE A 85 -12.42 -8.64 -4.66
N ILE A 86 -13.17 -7.58 -5.01
CA ILE A 86 -13.29 -6.38 -4.16
C ILE A 86 -13.81 -6.73 -2.77
N VAL A 87 -14.90 -7.51 -2.70
CA VAL A 87 -15.48 -7.91 -1.41
C VAL A 87 -14.52 -8.81 -0.64
N GLY A 88 -13.87 -9.76 -1.30
CA GLY A 88 -12.87 -10.63 -0.69
C GLY A 88 -11.67 -9.86 -0.15
N LEU A 89 -11.16 -8.88 -0.92
CA LEU A 89 -10.07 -8.01 -0.52
C LEU A 89 -10.46 -7.12 0.68
N ALA A 90 -11.66 -6.54 0.67
CA ALA A 90 -12.14 -5.71 1.77
C ALA A 90 -12.26 -6.51 3.08
N ILE A 91 -12.79 -7.72 3.01
CA ILE A 91 -12.86 -8.62 4.19
C ILE A 91 -11.46 -8.99 4.68
N LEU A 92 -10.55 -9.34 3.76
CA LEU A 92 -9.17 -9.66 4.10
C LEU A 92 -8.45 -8.46 4.72
N ALA A 93 -8.57 -7.27 4.13
CA ALA A 93 -7.98 -6.03 4.63
C ALA A 93 -8.50 -5.70 6.04
N ALA A 94 -9.81 -5.82 6.27
CA ALA A 94 -10.40 -5.61 7.60
C ALA A 94 -9.87 -6.61 8.62
N ALA A 95 -9.79 -7.89 8.26
CA ALA A 95 -9.25 -8.92 9.14
C ALA A 95 -7.76 -8.65 9.47
N MET A 96 -6.94 -8.31 8.46
CA MET A 96 -5.52 -8.00 8.67
C MET A 96 -5.34 -6.74 9.52
N THR A 97 -6.14 -5.70 9.33
CA THR A 97 -6.11 -4.49 10.19
C THR A 97 -6.32 -4.83 11.66
N LEU A 98 -7.27 -5.72 11.96
CA LEU A 98 -7.53 -6.16 13.34
C LEU A 98 -6.42 -7.05 13.89
N ILE A 99 -5.86 -7.94 13.05
CA ILE A 99 -4.74 -8.80 13.44
C ILE A 99 -3.49 -7.96 13.71
N ASP A 100 -3.20 -6.97 12.85
CA ASP A 100 -2.04 -6.07 13.02
C ASP A 100 -2.17 -5.22 14.29
N LEU A 101 -3.38 -4.76 14.62
CA LEU A 101 -3.65 -4.08 15.88
C LEU A 101 -3.33 -4.99 17.08
N ALA A 102 -3.86 -6.22 17.08
CA ALA A 102 -3.62 -7.19 18.14
C ALA A 102 -2.14 -7.58 18.23
N PHE A 103 -1.49 -7.77 17.10
CA PHE A 103 -0.07 -8.09 17.01
C PHE A 103 0.82 -6.92 17.47
N GLY A 104 0.47 -5.69 17.12
CA GLY A 104 1.14 -4.47 17.59
C GLY A 104 1.02 -4.30 19.10
N TRP A 105 -0.19 -4.53 19.66
CA TRP A 105 -0.41 -4.52 21.11
C TRP A 105 0.45 -5.59 21.81
N PHE A 106 0.47 -6.81 21.26
CA PHE A 106 1.28 -7.91 21.80
C PHE A 106 2.78 -7.55 21.77
N ARG A 107 3.29 -6.97 20.68
CA ARG A 107 4.69 -6.53 20.57
C ARG A 107 5.02 -5.42 21.56
N GLY A 108 4.09 -4.50 21.79
CA GLY A 108 4.22 -3.40 22.74
C GLY A 108 4.45 -3.83 24.19
N LEU A 109 4.14 -5.10 24.55
CA LEU A 109 4.45 -5.66 25.87
C LEU A 109 5.95 -5.97 26.06
N PHE A 110 6.71 -6.12 24.99
CA PHE A 110 8.12 -6.56 25.02
C PHE A 110 9.09 -5.49 24.49
N VAL A 111 8.64 -4.67 23.54
CA VAL A 111 9.46 -3.70 22.85
C VAL A 111 8.66 -2.42 22.65
N SER A 112 9.33 -1.25 22.65
CA SER A 112 8.66 0.00 22.28
C SER A 112 8.15 -0.11 20.84
N TYR A 113 6.82 -0.16 20.69
CA TYR A 113 6.14 -0.29 19.41
C TYR A 113 5.20 0.88 19.19
N HIS A 114 5.31 1.49 18.03
CA HIS A 114 4.32 2.45 17.54
C HIS A 114 3.78 1.98 16.20
N SER A 115 2.50 2.17 15.97
CA SER A 115 1.91 1.90 14.65
C SER A 115 2.41 2.92 13.63
N MET A 116 2.43 2.56 12.36
CA MET A 116 2.84 3.48 11.28
C MET A 116 2.00 4.76 11.26
N TYR A 117 0.74 4.68 11.66
CA TYR A 117 -0.14 5.84 11.81
C TYR A 117 0.32 6.75 12.95
N MET A 118 0.65 6.18 14.12
CA MET A 118 1.10 6.95 15.29
C MET A 118 2.49 7.56 15.08
N ASP A 119 3.41 6.85 14.40
CA ASP A 119 4.71 7.39 14.03
C ASP A 119 4.59 8.63 13.12
N ARG A 120 3.55 8.67 12.29
CA ARG A 120 3.33 9.77 11.35
C ARG A 120 2.46 10.90 11.92
N PHE A 121 1.37 10.56 12.58
CA PHE A 121 0.31 11.48 12.99
C PHE A 121 0.15 11.58 14.52
N GLY A 122 0.97 10.88 15.30
CA GLY A 122 0.85 10.82 16.74
C GLY A 122 0.96 12.18 17.42
N SER A 123 1.73 13.11 16.86
CA SER A 123 1.87 14.47 17.37
C SER A 123 0.57 15.30 17.35
N LEU A 124 -0.44 14.87 16.58
CA LEU A 124 -1.76 15.53 16.55
C LEU A 124 -2.63 15.16 17.75
N TYR A 125 -2.29 14.10 18.46
CA TYR A 125 -3.07 13.60 19.60
C TYR A 125 -2.33 13.90 20.88
N LYS A 126 -2.92 14.72 21.77
CA LYS A 126 -2.32 15.12 23.05
C LYS A 126 -2.06 13.92 23.96
N ASP A 127 -2.96 12.93 23.91
CA ASP A 127 -2.83 11.64 24.60
C ASP A 127 -2.73 10.55 23.55
N GLY A 128 -1.55 9.98 23.35
CA GLY A 128 -1.26 8.98 22.31
C GLY A 128 -2.13 7.71 22.35
N SER A 129 -2.94 7.54 23.39
CA SER A 129 -3.88 6.42 23.58
C SER A 129 -5.35 6.81 23.39
N SER A 130 -5.67 7.95 22.79
CA SER A 130 -7.05 8.37 22.59
C SER A 130 -7.78 7.40 21.67
N PHE A 131 -9.05 7.10 21.99
CA PHE A 131 -9.91 6.26 21.14
C PHE A 131 -9.99 6.78 19.71
N GLN A 132 -9.93 8.10 19.53
CA GLN A 132 -9.91 8.74 18.22
C GLN A 132 -8.65 8.37 17.43
N ALA A 133 -7.46 8.40 18.04
CA ALA A 133 -6.21 8.01 17.39
C ALA A 133 -6.24 6.55 16.91
N LEU A 134 -6.83 5.67 17.73
CA LEU A 134 -7.00 4.26 17.37
C LEU A 134 -7.99 4.09 16.20
N ALA A 135 -9.13 4.75 16.23
CA ALA A 135 -10.14 4.68 15.17
C ALA A 135 -9.60 5.22 13.83
N ASP A 136 -8.92 6.36 13.86
CA ASP A 136 -8.28 6.98 12.68
C ASP A 136 -7.16 6.09 12.14
N GLY A 137 -6.37 5.48 13.01
CA GLY A 137 -5.33 4.53 12.65
C GLY A 137 -5.87 3.26 11.97
N LEU A 138 -6.94 2.69 12.51
CA LEU A 138 -7.61 1.53 11.91
C LEU A 138 -8.19 1.87 10.52
N LEU A 139 -8.85 3.01 10.39
CA LEU A 139 -9.40 3.47 9.11
C LEU A 139 -8.30 3.67 8.08
N TRP A 140 -7.21 4.33 8.48
CA TRP A 140 -6.06 4.59 7.61
C TRP A 140 -5.39 3.28 7.15
N SER A 141 -5.14 2.34 8.07
CA SER A 141 -4.54 1.03 7.77
C SER A 141 -5.43 0.23 6.83
N PHE A 142 -6.73 0.14 7.11
CA PHE A 142 -7.71 -0.54 6.27
C PHE A 142 -7.71 0.00 4.83
N LEU A 143 -7.80 1.33 4.66
CA LEU A 143 -7.80 1.95 3.33
C LEU A 143 -6.48 1.77 2.60
N SER A 144 -5.35 1.85 3.30
CA SER A 144 -4.02 1.60 2.74
C SER A 144 -3.90 0.16 2.22
N TYR A 145 -4.43 -0.81 2.96
CA TYR A 145 -4.45 -2.22 2.59
C TYR A 145 -5.32 -2.49 1.35
N VAL A 146 -6.52 -1.91 1.32
CA VAL A 146 -7.40 -2.01 0.15
C VAL A 146 -6.74 -1.38 -1.08
N THR A 147 -6.13 -0.20 -0.92
CA THR A 147 -5.42 0.50 -2.01
C THR A 147 -4.25 -0.33 -2.53
N ALA A 148 -3.44 -0.90 -1.65
CA ALA A 148 -2.32 -1.76 -2.02
C ALA A 148 -2.79 -2.98 -2.82
N GLY A 149 -3.79 -3.71 -2.33
CA GLY A 149 -4.35 -4.87 -3.02
C GLY A 149 -4.99 -4.54 -4.37
N MET A 150 -5.74 -3.43 -4.45
CA MET A 150 -6.33 -2.95 -5.70
C MET A 150 -5.28 -2.54 -6.72
N THR A 151 -4.20 -1.89 -6.29
CA THR A 151 -3.08 -1.51 -7.16
C THR A 151 -2.38 -2.75 -7.72
N GLY A 152 -2.11 -3.76 -6.88
CA GLY A 152 -1.56 -5.05 -7.34
C GLY A 152 -2.45 -5.73 -8.38
N PHE A 153 -3.74 -5.79 -8.13
CA PHE A 153 -4.72 -6.37 -9.05
C PHE A 153 -4.82 -5.58 -10.38
N PHE A 154 -4.76 -4.25 -10.32
CA PHE A 154 -4.71 -3.39 -11.50
C PHE A 154 -3.48 -3.68 -12.36
N ILE A 155 -2.30 -3.73 -11.77
CA ILE A 155 -1.05 -4.03 -12.48
C ILE A 155 -1.15 -5.38 -13.19
N THR A 156 -1.59 -6.43 -12.51
CA THR A 156 -1.70 -7.76 -13.12
C THR A 156 -2.73 -7.80 -14.25
N SER A 157 -3.89 -7.14 -14.07
CA SER A 157 -4.90 -7.06 -15.12
C SER A 157 -4.42 -6.27 -16.34
N LEU A 158 -3.60 -5.24 -16.14
CA LEU A 158 -2.94 -4.48 -17.19
C LEU A 158 -1.91 -5.34 -17.94
N TYR A 159 -1.01 -6.02 -17.23
CA TYR A 159 0.02 -6.91 -17.80
C TYR A 159 -0.59 -8.11 -18.54
N TYR A 160 -1.74 -8.61 -18.08
CA TYR A 160 -2.43 -9.70 -18.76
C TYR A 160 -2.84 -9.34 -20.20
N ARG A 161 -3.17 -8.08 -20.46
CA ARG A 161 -3.55 -7.61 -21.80
C ARG A 161 -2.37 -7.27 -22.70
N MET A 162 -1.23 -6.95 -22.15
CA MET A 162 -0.04 -6.55 -22.89
C MET A 162 0.57 -7.72 -23.67
N ASN A 163 1.11 -7.44 -24.85
CA ASN A 163 2.00 -8.34 -25.57
C ASN A 163 3.41 -8.34 -24.95
N LYS A 164 4.29 -9.24 -25.40
CA LYS A 164 5.65 -9.37 -24.84
C LYS A 164 6.46 -8.08 -24.93
N ALA A 165 6.40 -7.38 -26.07
CA ALA A 165 7.12 -6.13 -26.30
C ALA A 165 6.64 -5.01 -25.36
N LEU A 166 5.30 -4.83 -25.22
CA LEU A 166 4.74 -3.83 -24.31
C LEU A 166 5.08 -4.12 -22.84
N LYS A 167 5.10 -5.40 -22.44
CA LYS A 167 5.54 -5.77 -21.08
C LYS A 167 6.97 -5.32 -20.79
N LEU A 168 7.88 -5.55 -21.77
CA LEU A 168 9.28 -5.13 -21.63
C LEU A 168 9.39 -3.61 -21.53
N ILE A 169 8.70 -2.88 -22.44
CA ILE A 169 8.71 -1.41 -22.45
C ILE A 169 8.17 -0.85 -21.13
N VAL A 170 7.06 -1.39 -20.62
CA VAL A 170 6.48 -0.91 -19.36
C VAL A 170 7.34 -1.29 -18.15
N SER A 171 7.92 -2.51 -18.12
CA SER A 171 8.73 -2.97 -16.98
C SER A 171 10.08 -2.27 -16.86
N ILE A 172 10.69 -1.89 -17.98
CA ILE A 172 12.02 -1.26 -18.01
C ILE A 172 11.90 0.22 -18.35
N GLY A 173 11.10 0.54 -19.39
CA GLY A 173 10.98 1.90 -19.92
C GLY A 173 10.33 2.86 -18.93
N VAL A 174 9.26 2.45 -18.21
CA VAL A 174 8.61 3.34 -17.24
C VAL A 174 9.53 3.64 -16.05
N PRO A 175 10.17 2.67 -15.39
CA PRO A 175 11.16 2.97 -14.35
C PRO A 175 12.33 3.82 -14.86
N ALA A 176 12.89 3.50 -16.02
CA ALA A 176 13.97 4.29 -16.61
C ALA A 176 13.54 5.74 -16.89
N LEU A 177 12.33 5.93 -17.40
CA LEU A 177 11.77 7.26 -17.64
C LEU A 177 11.60 8.03 -16.33
N VAL A 178 11.04 7.42 -15.30
CA VAL A 178 10.76 8.09 -14.02
C VAL A 178 12.03 8.37 -13.22
N PHE A 179 12.98 7.42 -13.16
CA PHE A 179 14.16 7.54 -12.30
C PHE A 179 15.39 8.12 -12.99
N ILE A 180 15.45 8.13 -14.32
CA ILE A 180 16.61 8.62 -15.06
C ILE A 180 16.23 9.81 -15.93
N VAL A 181 15.26 9.65 -16.85
CA VAL A 181 14.96 10.64 -17.89
C VAL A 181 14.32 11.90 -17.29
N ILE A 182 13.29 11.73 -16.44
CA ILE A 182 12.61 12.86 -15.82
C ILE A 182 13.56 13.69 -14.95
N PRO A 183 14.33 13.12 -14.00
CA PRO A 183 15.28 13.90 -13.20
C PRO A 183 16.37 14.57 -14.02
N LEU A 184 16.84 13.93 -15.11
CA LEU A 184 17.84 14.52 -15.99
C LEU A 184 17.29 15.75 -16.74
N ILE A 185 16.11 15.63 -17.32
CA ILE A 185 15.44 16.76 -18.01
C ILE A 185 15.11 17.87 -17.01
N ASP A 186 14.62 17.50 -15.84
CA ASP A 186 14.23 18.44 -14.79
C ASP A 186 15.42 19.23 -14.26
N GLY A 187 16.57 18.59 -14.07
CA GLY A 187 17.81 19.25 -13.65
C GLY A 187 18.35 20.20 -14.71
N LEU A 188 18.23 19.85 -16.00
CA LEU A 188 18.79 20.63 -17.10
C LEU A 188 17.90 21.81 -17.56
N TYR A 189 16.57 21.59 -17.61
CA TYR A 189 15.67 22.55 -18.27
C TYR A 189 14.70 23.24 -17.30
N THR A 190 14.18 22.54 -16.28
CA THR A 190 13.09 23.05 -15.43
C THR A 190 13.53 23.39 -14.01
N LYS A 191 14.83 23.28 -13.71
CA LYS A 191 15.43 23.62 -12.41
C LYS A 191 14.73 22.96 -11.22
N GLY A 192 14.23 21.74 -11.39
CA GLY A 192 13.58 20.97 -10.34
C GLY A 192 12.05 21.12 -10.25
N ALA A 193 11.41 21.84 -11.16
CA ALA A 193 9.95 22.08 -11.09
C ALA A 193 9.12 20.81 -11.27
N ILE A 194 9.54 19.89 -12.14
CA ILE A 194 8.82 18.61 -12.35
C ILE A 194 8.97 17.73 -11.12
N THR A 195 10.16 17.61 -10.57
CA THR A 195 10.41 16.85 -9.32
C THR A 195 9.62 17.46 -8.17
N ALA A 196 9.60 18.78 -8.01
CA ALA A 196 8.79 19.47 -7.00
C ALA A 196 7.31 19.15 -7.14
N PHE A 197 6.78 19.12 -8.35
CA PHE A 197 5.38 18.75 -8.61
C PHE A 197 5.06 17.33 -8.12
N PHE A 198 5.89 16.33 -8.45
CA PHE A 198 5.69 14.96 -7.99
C PHE A 198 5.86 14.82 -6.47
N VAL A 199 6.87 15.48 -5.89
CA VAL A 199 7.07 15.48 -4.44
C VAL A 199 5.87 16.10 -3.72
N ASN A 200 5.30 17.18 -4.23
CA ASN A 200 4.10 17.80 -3.65
C ASN A 200 2.88 16.90 -3.73
N ILE A 201 2.70 16.16 -4.84
CA ILE A 201 1.62 15.15 -4.95
C ILE A 201 1.83 14.05 -3.91
N ILE A 202 3.06 13.55 -3.77
CA ILE A 202 3.40 12.52 -2.79
C ILE A 202 3.19 13.06 -1.36
N ALA A 203 3.66 14.27 -1.06
CA ALA A 203 3.45 14.90 0.24
C ALA A 203 1.96 15.06 0.55
N PHE A 204 1.17 15.53 -0.40
CA PHE A 204 -0.29 15.60 -0.27
C PHE A 204 -0.91 14.22 -0.02
N ALA A 205 -0.50 13.21 -0.79
CA ALA A 205 -0.96 11.82 -0.67
C ALA A 205 -0.68 11.22 0.71
N TYR A 206 0.46 11.58 1.29
CA TYR A 206 0.86 11.14 2.61
C TYR A 206 0.34 12.04 3.75
N GLY A 207 -0.44 13.07 3.44
CA GLY A 207 -1.03 13.97 4.43
C GLY A 207 -0.07 15.03 5.00
N PHE A 208 1.08 15.25 4.37
CA PHE A 208 1.98 16.34 4.74
C PHE A 208 1.47 17.67 4.16
N GLY A 209 1.47 18.72 4.99
CA GLY A 209 1.09 20.07 4.57
C GLY A 209 2.24 20.89 4.01
N ILE A 210 3.22 20.23 3.40
CA ILE A 210 4.41 20.86 2.84
C ILE A 210 4.16 21.17 1.37
N THR A 211 4.58 22.37 0.92
CA THR A 211 4.78 22.71 -0.48
C THR A 211 6.28 22.82 -0.73
N VAL A 212 6.85 21.83 -1.38
CA VAL A 212 8.26 21.83 -1.73
C VAL A 212 8.47 22.70 -2.98
N ASN A 213 9.34 23.69 -2.87
CA ASN A 213 9.77 24.51 -3.99
C ASN A 213 11.25 24.26 -4.29
N LEU A 214 11.52 23.57 -5.39
CA LEU A 214 12.88 23.17 -5.81
C LEU A 214 13.57 24.22 -6.70
N SER A 215 13.08 25.47 -6.73
CA SER A 215 13.70 26.54 -7.53
C SER A 215 15.19 26.75 -7.22
N ASN A 216 15.65 26.30 -6.07
CA ASN A 216 17.06 26.34 -5.64
C ASN A 216 17.74 24.94 -5.69
N GLY A 217 17.18 24.00 -6.46
CA GLY A 217 17.69 22.64 -6.59
C GLY A 217 17.61 21.81 -5.30
N PHE A 218 18.36 20.71 -5.26
CA PHE A 218 18.38 19.77 -4.12
C PHE A 218 18.84 20.42 -2.80
N ALA A 219 19.70 21.44 -2.87
CA ALA A 219 20.12 22.22 -1.70
C ALA A 219 18.97 23.03 -1.08
N GLY A 220 18.02 23.50 -1.90
CA GLY A 220 16.81 24.17 -1.42
C GLY A 220 15.87 23.19 -0.73
N LEU A 221 15.76 21.96 -1.19
CA LEU A 221 15.00 20.89 -0.53
C LEU A 221 15.56 20.58 0.87
N ILE A 222 16.89 20.44 0.98
CA ILE A 222 17.53 20.16 2.28
C ILE A 222 17.30 21.31 3.25
N ARG A 223 17.39 22.57 2.81
CA ARG A 223 17.09 23.73 3.66
C ARG A 223 15.64 23.76 4.09
N GLN A 224 14.69 23.52 3.18
CA GLN A 224 13.27 23.43 3.53
C GLN A 224 12.99 22.27 4.49
N LEU A 225 13.65 21.13 4.34
CA LEU A 225 13.55 20.02 5.28
C LEU A 225 14.16 20.35 6.65
N ALA A 226 15.25 21.11 6.70
CA ALA A 226 15.85 21.59 7.95
C ALA A 226 14.98 22.65 8.66
N ASP A 227 14.34 23.54 7.89
CA ASP A 227 13.40 24.53 8.44
C ASP A 227 12.10 23.90 9.00
N LEU A 228 11.86 22.61 8.71
CA LEU A 228 10.72 21.83 9.22
C LEU A 228 10.89 21.35 10.69
N GLU A 229 12.00 21.66 11.36
CA GLU A 229 12.15 21.45 12.81
C GLU A 229 11.03 22.12 13.64
N ASN A 230 10.35 23.13 13.08
CA ASN A 230 9.25 23.86 13.72
C ASN A 230 7.87 23.21 13.58
N GLY A 231 7.80 21.96 13.11
CA GLY A 231 6.58 21.19 13.01
C GLY A 231 5.90 21.26 11.62
N ILE A 232 5.84 20.11 10.95
CA ILE A 232 5.13 19.96 9.68
C ILE A 232 3.63 19.92 9.97
N PRO A 233 2.79 20.74 9.31
CA PRO A 233 1.35 20.58 9.43
C PRO A 233 0.94 19.25 8.83
N LEU A 234 0.29 18.41 9.63
CA LEU A 234 -0.15 17.06 9.28
C LEU A 234 -1.66 17.04 9.09
N TYR A 235 -2.11 16.44 8.00
CA TYR A 235 -3.53 16.33 7.64
C TYR A 235 -3.90 14.89 7.31
N PRO A 236 -4.22 14.04 8.31
CA PRO A 236 -4.50 12.61 8.09
C PRO A 236 -5.61 12.37 7.07
N TYR A 237 -6.63 13.24 7.03
CA TYR A 237 -7.75 13.13 6.10
C TYR A 237 -7.34 13.25 4.62
N ARG A 238 -6.24 13.94 4.30
CA ARG A 238 -5.71 13.97 2.91
C ARG A 238 -5.22 12.59 2.48
N ALA A 239 -4.53 11.88 3.35
CA ALA A 239 -4.08 10.52 3.09
C ALA A 239 -5.25 9.54 2.92
N VAL A 240 -6.30 9.69 3.72
CA VAL A 240 -7.56 8.93 3.59
C VAL A 240 -8.24 9.20 2.25
N LEU A 241 -8.43 10.46 1.90
CA LEU A 241 -9.05 10.87 0.63
C LEU A 241 -8.24 10.37 -0.57
N PHE A 242 -6.92 10.48 -0.52
CA PHE A 242 -6.04 9.99 -1.58
C PHE A 242 -6.15 8.47 -1.75
N SER A 243 -6.17 7.70 -0.66
CA SER A 243 -6.36 6.25 -0.69
C SER A 243 -7.70 5.86 -1.31
N ILE A 244 -8.78 6.55 -0.97
CA ILE A 244 -10.11 6.33 -1.56
C ILE A 244 -10.07 6.62 -3.06
N LEU A 245 -9.47 7.74 -3.46
CA LEU A 245 -9.37 8.16 -4.86
C LEU A 245 -8.52 7.17 -5.68
N CYS A 246 -7.36 6.75 -5.16
CA CYS A 246 -6.52 5.72 -5.78
C CYS A 246 -7.26 4.40 -5.94
N THR A 247 -7.99 3.96 -4.91
CA THR A 247 -8.79 2.73 -4.96
C THR A 247 -9.91 2.84 -6.01
N ALA A 248 -10.59 3.97 -6.09
CA ALA A 248 -11.63 4.21 -7.08
C ALA A 248 -11.08 4.21 -8.51
N VAL A 249 -9.96 4.90 -8.74
CA VAL A 249 -9.30 4.95 -10.06
C VAL A 249 -8.80 3.58 -10.47
N THR A 250 -7.99 2.91 -9.63
CA THR A 250 -7.46 1.58 -9.94
C THR A 250 -8.56 0.55 -10.10
N GLY A 251 -9.62 0.62 -9.30
CA GLY A 251 -10.80 -0.23 -9.40
C GLY A 251 -11.54 -0.04 -10.72
N THR A 252 -11.84 1.20 -11.08
CA THR A 252 -12.53 1.54 -12.34
C THR A 252 -11.72 1.10 -13.55
N LEU A 253 -10.43 1.40 -13.58
CA LEU A 253 -9.53 0.97 -14.66
C LEU A 253 -9.44 -0.55 -14.75
N SER A 254 -9.32 -1.26 -13.62
CA SER A 254 -9.31 -2.72 -13.57
C SER A 254 -10.60 -3.31 -14.15
N PHE A 255 -11.75 -2.75 -13.79
CA PHE A 255 -13.04 -3.20 -14.33
C PHE A 255 -13.11 -3.07 -15.85
N PHE A 256 -12.67 -1.94 -16.41
CA PHE A 256 -12.63 -1.75 -17.86
C PHE A 256 -11.66 -2.71 -18.56
N LEU A 257 -10.50 -2.98 -17.94
CA LEU A 257 -9.52 -3.93 -18.44
C LEU A 257 -10.10 -5.35 -18.48
N ILE A 258 -10.79 -5.79 -17.42
CA ILE A 258 -11.38 -7.12 -17.30
C ILE A 258 -12.55 -7.28 -18.29
N ARG A 259 -13.38 -6.25 -18.44
CA ARG A 259 -14.53 -6.28 -19.36
C ARG A 259 -14.11 -6.62 -20.79
N ARG A 260 -12.93 -6.17 -21.21
CA ARG A 260 -12.39 -6.35 -22.56
C ARG A 260 -11.33 -7.47 -22.66
N ALA A 261 -11.03 -8.20 -21.57
CA ALA A 261 -10.02 -9.24 -21.57
C ALA A 261 -10.53 -10.49 -22.28
N THR A 262 -9.70 -11.09 -23.13
CA THR A 262 -9.93 -12.41 -23.75
C THR A 262 -9.09 -13.47 -23.03
N VAL A 263 -9.56 -14.70 -22.97
CA VAL A 263 -8.76 -15.81 -22.43
C VAL A 263 -7.61 -16.04 -23.40
N LYS A 264 -6.38 -15.89 -22.90
CA LYS A 264 -5.16 -16.25 -23.64
C LYS A 264 -4.83 -17.71 -23.32
N GLU A 265 -4.64 -18.50 -24.35
CA GLU A 265 -4.11 -19.85 -24.26
C GLU A 265 -2.68 -19.90 -23.73
#